data_0694c96897d067a0622536fd302ca0ee
#
_entry.id   0694c96897d067a0622536fd302ca0ee
#
_cell.length_a   1.000
_cell.length_b   1.000
_cell.length_c   1.000
_cell.angle_alpha   90.00
_cell.angle_beta   90.00
_cell.angle_gamma   90.00
#
_symmetry.space_group_name_H-M   'P 1'
#
loop_
_entity.id
_entity.type
_entity.pdbx_description
1 polymer ?
#
loop_
_entity_poly.entity_id
_entity_poly.type
_entity_poly.pdbx_seq_one_letter_code
_entity_poly.pdbx_strand_id
1 'polypeptide(L)'
;QKHLSLTGHVYSPALYLTSPRFMNKLSEADKKVFYEAAKKATVAQRKKVNEDEDNGIAQLEKEGMSVVRKVDGAAFRAALAPAMVAYAKEFGADNIRKIQDFK
;
A
#
# COMPACT_ATOMS: atom_id res chain seq x y z
N GLN A 1 -15.53 13.76 10.42
CA GLN A 1 -14.89 14.40 9.24
C GLN A 1 -15.97 14.71 8.21
N LYS A 2 -15.86 15.84 7.53
CA LYS A 2 -16.83 16.23 6.49
C LYS A 2 -16.31 15.92 5.06
N HIS A 3 -15.02 15.79 4.91
CA HIS A 3 -14.37 15.65 3.61
C HIS A 3 -13.34 14.52 3.62
N LEU A 4 -13.26 13.79 2.51
CA LEU A 4 -12.26 12.76 2.24
C LEU A 4 -11.71 12.96 0.83
N SER A 5 -10.39 12.95 0.67
CA SER A 5 -9.73 12.98 -0.64
C SER A 5 -8.91 11.70 -0.85
N LEU A 6 -9.19 10.97 -1.92
CA LEU A 6 -8.51 9.71 -2.24
C LEU A 6 -7.18 10.02 -2.93
N THR A 7 -6.19 10.43 -2.16
CA THR A 7 -4.88 10.86 -2.67
C THR A 7 -3.95 9.72 -3.05
N GLY A 8 -4.14 8.52 -2.49
CA GLY A 8 -3.29 7.35 -2.73
C GLY A 8 -1.80 7.60 -2.43
N HIS A 9 -1.48 8.49 -1.48
CA HIS A 9 -0.11 8.97 -1.24
C HIS A 9 0.72 8.05 -0.33
N VAL A 10 0.12 7.01 0.24
CA VAL A 10 0.83 6.07 1.12
C VAL A 10 0.72 4.66 0.54
N TYR A 11 1.86 3.99 0.38
CA TYR A 11 1.92 2.57 0.13
C TYR A 11 2.27 1.84 1.44
N SER A 12 1.35 1.05 1.95
CA SER A 12 1.48 0.34 3.24
C SER A 12 1.50 -1.17 3.03
N PRO A 13 2.64 -1.76 2.64
CA PRO A 13 2.76 -3.19 2.48
C PRO A 13 2.70 -3.90 3.83
N ALA A 14 1.96 -5.00 3.91
CA ALA A 14 1.98 -5.91 5.03
C ALA A 14 2.70 -7.20 4.64
N LEU A 15 3.55 -7.70 5.54
CA LEU A 15 4.36 -8.88 5.34
C LEU A 15 4.07 -9.94 6.40
N TYR A 16 3.96 -11.20 5.98
CA TYR A 16 4.03 -12.32 6.90
C TYR A 16 5.50 -12.63 7.19
N LEU A 17 5.91 -12.47 8.43
CA LEU A 17 7.28 -12.73 8.84
C LEU A 17 7.34 -13.89 9.83
N THR A 18 8.38 -14.68 9.72
CA THR A 18 8.72 -15.73 10.67
C THR A 18 10.21 -15.77 10.90
N SER A 19 10.65 -16.28 12.05
CA SER A 19 12.08 -16.37 12.35
C SER A 19 12.71 -17.61 11.71
N PRO A 20 13.97 -17.54 11.28
CA PRO A 20 14.71 -18.70 10.83
C PRO A 20 14.75 -19.81 11.90
N ARG A 21 14.88 -19.44 13.17
CA ARG A 21 14.87 -20.39 14.30
C ARG A 21 13.60 -21.21 14.38
N PHE A 22 12.46 -20.63 14.07
CA PHE A 22 11.17 -21.35 14.01
C PHE A 22 11.13 -22.24 12.78
N MET A 23 11.39 -21.68 11.60
CA MET A 23 11.32 -22.42 10.33
C MET A 23 12.27 -23.62 10.29
N ASN A 24 13.46 -23.50 10.87
CA ASN A 24 14.43 -24.59 10.91
C ASN A 24 14.02 -25.78 11.80
N LYS A 25 13.01 -25.62 12.65
CA LYS A 25 12.44 -26.71 13.44
C LYS A 25 11.35 -27.51 12.72
N LEU A 26 10.87 -27.00 11.60
CA LEU A 26 9.80 -27.61 10.82
C LEU A 26 10.35 -28.64 9.84
N SER A 27 9.59 -29.71 9.63
CA SER A 27 9.83 -30.61 8.51
C SER A 27 9.61 -29.89 7.17
N GLU A 28 10.14 -30.41 6.07
CA GLU A 28 9.91 -29.84 4.74
C GLU A 28 8.41 -29.87 4.36
N ALA A 29 7.68 -30.90 4.82
CA ALA A 29 6.24 -30.98 4.63
C ALA A 29 5.51 -29.84 5.38
N ASP A 30 5.87 -29.57 6.63
CA ASP A 30 5.28 -28.48 7.40
C ASP A 30 5.62 -27.12 6.83
N LYS A 31 6.87 -26.89 6.39
CA LYS A 31 7.26 -25.65 5.70
C LYS A 31 6.39 -25.40 4.48
N LYS A 32 6.14 -26.44 3.66
CA LYS A 32 5.25 -26.34 2.50
C LYS A 32 3.84 -25.91 2.91
N VAL A 33 3.29 -26.49 3.98
CA VAL A 33 1.97 -26.09 4.50
C VAL A 33 1.96 -24.61 4.91
N PHE A 34 2.99 -24.14 5.62
CA PHE A 34 3.12 -22.72 5.99
C PHE A 34 3.16 -21.79 4.78
N TYR A 35 3.95 -22.11 3.75
CA TYR A 35 4.01 -21.30 2.54
C TYR A 35 2.68 -21.27 1.78
N GLU A 36 2.01 -22.40 1.64
CA GLU A 36 0.70 -22.45 0.98
C GLU A 36 -0.38 -21.72 1.77
N ALA A 37 -0.36 -21.81 3.09
CA ALA A 37 -1.26 -21.07 3.96
C ALA A 37 -1.02 -19.55 3.82
N ALA A 38 0.23 -19.08 3.82
CA ALA A 38 0.57 -17.67 3.64
C ALA A 38 0.11 -17.14 2.27
N LYS A 39 0.29 -17.91 1.19
CA LYS A 39 -0.22 -17.54 -0.15
C LYS A 39 -1.74 -17.37 -0.15
N LYS A 40 -2.46 -18.35 0.39
CA LYS A 40 -3.94 -18.30 0.50
C LYS A 40 -4.40 -17.12 1.34
N ALA A 41 -3.76 -16.88 2.48
CA ALA A 41 -4.05 -15.75 3.35
C ALA A 41 -3.79 -14.41 2.65
N THR A 42 -2.71 -14.29 1.88
CA THR A 42 -2.41 -13.08 1.08
C THR A 42 -3.51 -12.77 0.07
N VAL A 43 -3.98 -13.79 -0.66
CA VAL A 43 -5.07 -13.62 -1.64
C VAL A 43 -6.37 -13.19 -0.95
N ALA A 44 -6.72 -13.86 0.14
CA ALA A 44 -7.94 -13.57 0.91
C ALA A 44 -7.89 -12.15 1.51
N GLN A 45 -6.75 -11.76 2.08
CA GLN A 45 -6.55 -10.45 2.69
C GLN A 45 -6.64 -9.32 1.65
N ARG A 46 -5.97 -9.45 0.49
CA ARG A 46 -6.04 -8.46 -0.58
C ARG A 46 -7.47 -8.27 -1.10
N LYS A 47 -8.18 -9.38 -1.32
CA LYS A 47 -9.59 -9.34 -1.71
C LYS A 47 -10.43 -8.57 -0.69
N LYS A 48 -10.27 -8.93 0.60
CA LYS A 48 -11.03 -8.29 1.68
C LYS A 48 -10.73 -6.79 1.79
N VAL A 49 -9.47 -6.38 1.69
CA VAL A 49 -9.08 -4.95 1.73
C VAL A 49 -9.71 -4.18 0.58
N ASN A 50 -9.63 -4.68 -0.64
CA ASN A 50 -10.23 -4.00 -1.80
C ASN A 50 -11.76 -3.85 -1.65
N GLU A 51 -12.44 -4.92 -1.21
CA GLU A 51 -13.88 -4.88 -0.96
C GLU A 51 -14.24 -3.88 0.16
N ASP A 52 -13.44 -3.81 1.22
CA ASP A 52 -13.68 -2.90 2.34
C ASP A 52 -13.40 -1.44 1.96
N GLU A 53 -12.41 -1.16 1.11
CA GLU A 53 -12.15 0.17 0.59
C GLU A 53 -13.33 0.67 -0.26
N ASP A 54 -13.79 -0.13 -1.22
CA ASP A 54 -14.89 0.25 -2.09
C ASP A 54 -16.21 0.46 -1.29
N ASN A 55 -16.54 -0.48 -0.42
CA ASN A 55 -17.73 -0.41 0.42
C ASN A 55 -17.65 0.72 1.45
N GLY A 56 -16.47 0.94 2.04
CA GLY A 56 -16.24 2.00 3.01
C GLY A 56 -16.44 3.39 2.41
N ILE A 57 -15.91 3.63 1.21
CA ILE A 57 -16.10 4.90 0.50
C ILE A 57 -17.60 5.14 0.21
N ALA A 58 -18.29 4.13 -0.29
CA ALA A 58 -19.72 4.22 -0.57
C ALA A 58 -20.55 4.49 0.70
N GLN A 59 -20.18 3.88 1.82
CA GLN A 59 -20.83 4.10 3.11
C GLN A 59 -20.60 5.53 3.62
N LEU A 60 -19.37 6.05 3.52
CA LEU A 60 -19.04 7.41 3.94
C LEU A 60 -19.80 8.46 3.11
N GLU A 61 -19.94 8.27 1.80
CA GLU A 61 -20.77 9.14 0.94
C GLU A 61 -22.24 9.11 1.37
N LYS A 62 -22.77 7.92 1.65
CA LYS A 62 -24.14 7.75 2.13
C LYS A 62 -24.40 8.43 3.48
N GLU A 63 -23.39 8.49 4.33
CA GLU A 63 -23.41 9.18 5.62
C GLU A 63 -23.20 10.70 5.50
N GLY A 64 -23.09 11.22 4.27
CA GLY A 64 -22.99 12.65 3.99
C GLY A 64 -21.57 13.20 3.89
N MET A 65 -20.54 12.34 3.85
CA MET A 65 -19.17 12.78 3.62
C MET A 65 -18.97 13.19 2.15
N SER A 66 -18.36 14.35 1.93
CA SER A 66 -17.94 14.79 0.61
C SER A 66 -16.65 14.08 0.21
N VAL A 67 -16.69 13.22 -0.80
CA VAL A 67 -15.55 12.43 -1.25
C VAL A 67 -15.00 12.93 -2.57
N VAL A 68 -13.75 13.34 -2.59
CA VAL A 68 -12.99 13.67 -3.80
C VAL A 68 -12.31 12.40 -4.31
N ARG A 69 -12.93 11.74 -5.28
CA ARG A 69 -12.43 10.46 -5.83
C ARG A 69 -11.26 10.64 -6.80
N LYS A 70 -11.16 11.79 -7.46
CA LYS A 70 -10.09 12.10 -8.40
C LYS A 70 -9.42 13.40 -7.99
N VAL A 71 -8.20 13.28 -7.50
CA VAL A 71 -7.36 14.43 -7.15
C VAL A 71 -6.51 14.88 -8.34
N ASP A 72 -6.17 16.18 -8.38
CA ASP A 72 -5.21 16.71 -9.36
C ASP A 72 -3.78 16.31 -8.97
N GLY A 73 -3.35 15.14 -9.41
CA GLY A 73 -1.99 14.64 -9.15
C GLY A 73 -0.89 15.49 -9.80
N ALA A 74 -1.20 16.26 -10.85
CA ALA A 74 -0.23 17.15 -11.48
C ALA A 74 0.04 18.37 -10.59
N ALA A 75 -1.02 18.98 -10.04
CA ALA A 75 -0.90 20.07 -9.09
C ALA A 75 -0.15 19.63 -7.81
N PHE A 76 -0.44 18.44 -7.28
CA PHE A 76 0.31 17.87 -6.14
C PHE A 76 1.80 17.69 -6.45
N ARG A 77 2.15 17.13 -7.59
CA ARG A 77 3.55 16.96 -8.00
C ARG A 77 4.26 18.29 -8.16
N ALA A 78 3.62 19.28 -8.75
CA ALA A 78 4.18 20.62 -8.89
C ALA A 78 4.45 21.27 -7.53
N ALA A 79 3.53 21.18 -6.60
CA ALA A 79 3.69 21.71 -5.25
C ALA A 79 4.80 21.01 -4.46
N LEU A 80 5.03 19.71 -4.71
CA LEU A 80 6.07 18.90 -4.04
C LEU A 80 7.45 18.98 -4.69
N ALA A 81 7.60 19.64 -5.83
CA ALA A 81 8.88 19.72 -6.56
C ALA A 81 10.07 20.17 -5.68
N PRO A 82 9.96 21.19 -4.81
CA PRO A 82 11.06 21.57 -3.92
C PRO A 82 11.47 20.47 -2.95
N ALA A 83 10.50 19.70 -2.40
CA ALA A 83 10.78 18.57 -1.49
C ALA A 83 11.50 17.43 -2.20
N MET A 84 11.19 17.20 -3.49
CA MET A 84 11.84 16.15 -4.29
C MET A 84 13.34 16.42 -4.49
N VAL A 85 13.76 17.68 -4.52
CA VAL A 85 15.20 18.05 -4.57
C VAL A 85 15.92 17.62 -3.28
N ALA A 86 15.29 17.83 -2.13
CA ALA A 86 15.83 17.40 -0.83
C ALA A 86 15.90 15.88 -0.74
N TYR A 87 14.86 15.18 -1.14
CA TYR A 87 14.80 13.71 -1.15
C TYR A 87 15.83 13.09 -2.09
N ALA A 88 16.07 13.71 -3.27
CA ALA A 88 17.10 13.24 -4.19
C ALA A 88 18.51 13.31 -3.59
N LYS A 89 18.79 14.31 -2.75
CA LYS A 89 20.07 14.40 -2.02
C LYS A 89 20.19 13.34 -0.93
N GLU A 90 19.11 13.04 -0.22
CA GLU A 90 19.11 12.13 0.92
C GLU A 90 19.06 10.66 0.48
N PHE A 91 18.19 10.32 -0.48
CA PHE A 91 17.91 8.94 -0.87
C PHE A 91 18.51 8.52 -2.23
N GLY A 92 19.17 9.45 -2.93
CA GLY A 92 19.75 9.25 -4.25
C GLY A 92 18.76 9.51 -5.39
N ALA A 93 19.16 10.35 -6.33
CA ALA A 93 18.32 10.76 -7.47
C ALA A 93 17.87 9.56 -8.33
N ASP A 94 18.71 8.54 -8.48
CA ASP A 94 18.40 7.34 -9.27
C ASP A 94 17.31 6.50 -8.61
N ASN A 95 17.29 6.41 -7.30
CA ASN A 95 16.26 5.70 -6.56
C ASN A 95 14.90 6.41 -6.69
N ILE A 96 14.90 7.74 -6.60
CA ILE A 96 13.69 8.54 -6.81
C ILE A 96 13.15 8.35 -8.22
N ARG A 97 14.02 8.40 -9.25
CA ARG A 97 13.60 8.15 -10.65
C ARG A 97 13.01 6.76 -10.84
N LYS A 98 13.63 5.71 -10.30
CA LYS A 98 13.09 4.34 -10.37
C LYS A 98 11.67 4.23 -9.82
N ILE A 99 11.35 4.97 -8.74
CA ILE A 99 10.00 4.99 -8.18
C ILE A 99 9.04 5.76 -9.09
N GLN A 100 9.46 6.92 -9.59
CA GLN A 100 8.64 7.79 -10.46
C GLN A 100 8.32 7.16 -11.81
N ASP A 101 9.27 6.40 -12.38
CA ASP A 101 9.16 5.77 -13.70
C ASP A 101 8.52 4.37 -13.63
N PHE A 102 8.25 3.87 -12.44
CA PHE A 102 7.60 2.57 -12.25
C PHE A 102 6.15 2.64 -12.76
N LYS A 103 5.83 1.73 -13.70
CA LYS A 103 4.51 1.61 -14.35
C LYS A 103 3.83 0.30 -13.97
#